data_40ed851b78dc618a973ea57a09aeffd1
#
_entry.id   40ed851b78dc618a973ea57a09aeffd1
#
_cell.length_a   1.000
_cell.length_b   1.000
_cell.length_c   1.000
_cell.angle_alpha   90.00
_cell.angle_beta   90.00
_cell.angle_gamma   90.00
#
_symmetry.space_group_name_H-M   'P 1'
#
loop_
_entity.id
_entity.type
_entity.pdbx_description
1 polymer ?
#
loop_
_entity_poly.entity_id
_entity_poly.type
_entity_poly.pdbx_seq_one_letter_code
_entity_poly.pdbx_strand_id
1 'polypeptide(L)' 'MNERIRLLAEQANDYANHLDKIGVDDGWQNIFNQKFAQLIVKE' A
#
# COMPACT_ATOMS: atom_id res chain seq x y z
N MET A 1 -6.20 -6.95 17.71
CA MET A 1 -6.56 -7.56 16.98
C MET A 1 -5.83 -7.62 15.78
N ASN A 2 -5.74 -7.06 14.83
CA ASN A 2 -5.01 -7.30 13.64
C ASN A 2 -3.86 -6.35 13.47
N GLU A 3 -2.91 -6.45 14.37
CA GLU A 3 -1.71 -5.65 14.24
C GLU A 3 -0.99 -5.98 12.95
N ARG A 4 -1.09 -7.24 12.51
CA ARG A 4 -0.46 -7.63 11.27
C ARG A 4 -1.05 -6.89 10.08
N ILE A 5 -2.39 -6.82 10.02
CA ILE A 5 -3.04 -6.09 8.95
C ILE A 5 -2.70 -4.62 9.03
N ARG A 6 -2.60 -4.08 10.24
CA ARG A 6 -2.21 -2.70 10.41
C ARG A 6 -0.82 -2.44 9.84
N LEU A 7 0.13 -3.35 10.11
CA LEU A 7 1.48 -3.20 9.59
C LEU A 7 1.49 -3.26 8.07
N LEU A 8 0.69 -4.17 7.51
CA LEU A 8 0.59 -4.25 6.06
C LEU A 8 0.00 -2.99 5.47
N ALA A 9 -1.00 -2.43 6.14
CA ALA A 9 -1.60 -1.18 5.68
C ALA A 9 -0.59 -0.04 5.73
N GLU A 10 0.24 0.00 6.76
CA GLU A 10 1.27 1.03 6.86
C GLU A 10 2.29 0.89 5.74
N GLN A 11 2.69 -0.35 5.43
CA GLN A 11 3.62 -0.56 4.34
C GLN A 11 3.03 -0.13 3.02
N ALA A 12 1.75 -0.44 2.78
CA ALA A 12 1.10 -0.03 1.55
C ALA A 12 0.98 1.49 1.48
N ASN A 13 0.71 2.12 2.62
CA ASN A 13 0.61 3.56 2.69
C ASN A 13 1.94 4.24 2.32
N ASP A 14 3.04 3.72 2.89
CA ASP A 14 4.35 4.27 2.59
C ASP A 14 4.71 4.08 1.13
N TYR A 15 4.39 2.92 0.59
CA TYR A 15 4.66 2.63 -0.80
C TYR A 15 3.88 3.57 -1.71
N ALA A 16 2.59 3.75 -1.44
CA ALA A 16 1.75 4.62 -2.24
C ALA A 16 2.24 6.07 -2.16
N ASN A 17 2.62 6.51 -0.97
CA ASN A 17 3.14 7.87 -0.81
C ASN A 17 4.42 8.06 -1.62
N HIS A 18 5.29 7.05 -1.60
CA HIS A 18 6.54 7.16 -2.32
C HIS A 18 6.31 7.27 -3.82
N LEU A 19 5.45 6.42 -4.36
CA LEU A 19 5.18 6.44 -5.78
C LEU A 19 4.45 7.71 -6.21
N ASP A 20 3.54 8.17 -5.37
CA ASP A 20 2.85 9.42 -5.66
C ASP A 20 3.82 10.58 -5.71
N LYS A 21 4.82 10.55 -4.83
CA LYS A 21 5.79 11.63 -4.75
C LYS A 21 6.67 11.67 -6.00
N ILE A 22 7.00 10.52 -6.55
CA ILE A 22 7.85 10.48 -7.74
C ILE A 22 7.05 10.64 -9.02
N GLY A 23 5.73 10.82 -8.92
CA GLY A 23 4.94 11.17 -10.08
C GLY A 23 4.31 10.02 -10.84
N VAL A 24 4.11 8.87 -10.18
CA VAL A 24 3.42 7.77 -10.81
C VAL A 24 1.96 8.16 -11.02
N ASP A 25 1.47 7.90 -12.20
CA ASP A 25 0.19 8.44 -12.66
C ASP A 25 -1.03 7.60 -12.32
N ASP A 26 -0.90 6.57 -11.53
CA ASP A 26 -1.99 5.66 -11.24
C ASP A 26 -2.93 6.16 -10.16
N GLY A 27 -2.55 7.19 -9.46
CA GLY A 27 -3.36 7.67 -8.34
C GLY A 27 -3.00 6.94 -7.05
N TRP A 28 -2.96 7.70 -5.96
CA TRP A 28 -2.53 7.17 -4.68
C TRP A 28 -3.38 5.97 -4.24
N GLN A 29 -4.69 6.11 -4.40
CA GLN A 29 -5.60 5.07 -3.92
C GLN A 29 -5.44 3.76 -4.68
N ASN A 30 -5.24 3.85 -5.98
CA ASN A 30 -4.99 2.65 -6.78
C ASN A 30 -3.70 1.97 -6.37
N ILE A 31 -2.66 2.75 -6.17
CA ILE A 31 -1.37 2.21 -5.76
C ILE A 31 -1.49 1.53 -4.40
N PHE A 32 -2.15 2.20 -3.47
CA PHE A 32 -2.36 1.67 -2.13
C PHE A 32 -3.11 0.35 -2.18
N ASN A 33 -4.21 0.32 -2.91
CA ASN A 33 -5.05 -0.87 -2.98
C ASN A 33 -4.31 -2.05 -3.59
N GLN A 34 -3.56 -1.81 -4.65
CA GLN A 34 -2.81 -2.88 -5.29
C GLN A 34 -1.74 -3.44 -4.37
N LYS A 35 -1.02 -2.56 -3.71
CA LYS A 35 0.04 -3.00 -2.82
C LYS A 35 -0.52 -3.72 -1.60
N PHE A 36 -1.58 -3.19 -1.04
CA PHE A 36 -2.21 -3.79 0.12
C PHE A 36 -2.71 -5.20 -0.21
N ALA A 37 -3.36 -5.35 -1.37
CA ALA A 37 -3.85 -6.65 -1.79
C ALA A 37 -2.70 -7.64 -1.98
N GLN A 38 -1.59 -7.20 -2.56
CA GLN A 38 -0.44 -8.07 -2.74
C GLN A 38 0.12 -8.54 -1.41
N LEU A 39 0.19 -7.65 -0.45
CA LEU A 39 0.73 -7.99 0.86
C LEU A 39 -0.17 -8.99 1.59
N ILE A 40 -1.48 -8.80 1.47
CA ILE A 40 -2.42 -9.71 2.10
C ILE A 40 -2.34 -11.10 1.49
N VAL A 41 -2.23 -11.16 0.18
CA VAL A 41 -2.16 -12.45 -0.50
C VAL A 41 -0.93 -13.24 -0.09
N LYS A 42 0.16 -12.56 0.16
CA LYS A 42 1.39 -13.23 0.57
C LYS A 42 1.32 -13.75 1.99
N GLU A 43 0.39 -13.29 2.77
CA GLU A 43 0.24 -13.79 4.12
C GLU A 43 -0.42 -15.16 4.10
#